data_37233b632ac140debd350308ed9bcde3
#
_entry.id   37233b632ac140debd350308ed9bcde3
#
_cell.length_a   1.000
_cell.length_b   1.000
_cell.length_c   1.000
_cell.angle_alpha   90.00
_cell.angle_beta   90.00
_cell.angle_gamma   90.00
#
_symmetry.space_group_name_H-M   'P 1'
#
loop_
_entity.id
_entity.type
_entity.pdbx_description
1 polymer ?
#
loop_
_entity_poly.entity_id
_entity_poly.type
_entity_poly.pdbx_seq_one_letter_code
_entity_poly.pdbx_strand_id
1 'polypeptide(L)'
;MSSYEVLLLIAFIVSIIVGVICMFVPKNPVVGVRISWSEYNDTTWKKSNRFTGILIVLGGLISLIFWFMLSSNVAEKIFLGSLGATLIISLIYARIVYNKEKK
;
A
#
# COMPACT_ATOMS: atom_id res chain seq x y z
N MET A 1 -1.04 -25.97 -9.10
CA MET A 1 -1.22 -25.01 -8.00
C MET A 1 -2.59 -25.20 -7.37
N SER A 2 -2.64 -25.10 -6.05
CA SER A 2 -3.94 -25.16 -5.35
C SER A 2 -4.69 -23.84 -5.55
N SER A 3 -6.01 -23.88 -5.27
CA SER A 3 -6.84 -22.66 -5.34
C SER A 3 -6.31 -21.58 -4.40
N TYR A 4 -5.82 -21.97 -3.23
CA TYR A 4 -5.23 -21.08 -2.26
C TYR A 4 -4.01 -20.34 -2.83
N GLU A 5 -3.11 -21.06 -3.48
CA GLU A 5 -1.91 -20.48 -4.06
C GLU A 5 -2.23 -19.52 -5.20
N VAL A 6 -3.20 -19.88 -6.04
CA VAL A 6 -3.65 -19.01 -7.14
C VAL A 6 -4.24 -17.71 -6.58
N LEU A 7 -5.05 -17.80 -5.52
CA LEU A 7 -5.64 -16.61 -4.89
C LEU A 7 -4.57 -15.71 -4.29
N LEU A 8 -3.54 -16.29 -3.65
CA LEU A 8 -2.43 -15.52 -3.12
C LEU A 8 -1.66 -14.79 -4.21
N LEU A 9 -1.37 -15.48 -5.31
CA LEU A 9 -0.66 -14.88 -6.43
C LEU A 9 -1.44 -13.72 -7.01
N ILE A 10 -2.75 -13.89 -7.20
CA ILE A 10 -3.62 -12.82 -7.67
C ILE A 10 -3.60 -11.64 -6.69
N ALA A 11 -3.67 -11.92 -5.39
CA ALA A 11 -3.64 -10.87 -4.37
C ALA A 11 -2.35 -10.07 -4.42
N PHE A 12 -1.20 -10.72 -4.60
CA PHE A 12 0.09 -10.03 -4.71
C PHE A 12 0.14 -9.13 -5.94
N ILE A 13 -0.32 -9.63 -7.08
CA ILE A 13 -0.32 -8.87 -8.33
C ILE A 13 -1.28 -7.68 -8.24
N VAL A 14 -2.49 -7.90 -7.71
CA VAL A 14 -3.47 -6.83 -7.53
C VAL A 14 -2.95 -5.77 -6.57
N SER A 15 -2.27 -6.18 -5.51
CA SER A 15 -1.68 -5.27 -4.55
C SER A 15 -0.63 -4.36 -5.22
N ILE A 16 0.23 -4.93 -6.07
CA ILE A 16 1.24 -4.16 -6.79
C ILE A 16 0.55 -3.13 -7.72
N ILE A 17 -0.47 -3.57 -8.45
CA ILE A 17 -1.21 -2.68 -9.35
C ILE A 17 -1.88 -1.54 -8.56
N VAL A 18 -2.53 -1.86 -7.45
CA VAL A 18 -3.18 -0.86 -6.60
C VAL A 18 -2.16 0.12 -6.05
N GLY A 19 -0.98 -0.38 -5.64
CA GLY A 19 0.09 0.49 -5.16
C GLY A 19 0.56 1.48 -6.21
N VAL A 20 0.74 1.03 -7.44
CA VAL A 20 1.13 1.89 -8.55
C VAL A 20 0.04 2.94 -8.82
N ILE A 21 -1.22 2.53 -8.81
CA ILE A 21 -2.33 3.46 -9.00
C ILE A 21 -2.33 4.53 -7.90
N CYS A 22 -2.14 4.13 -6.65
CA CYS A 22 -2.10 5.07 -5.53
C CYS A 22 -0.97 6.08 -5.66
N MET A 23 0.16 5.68 -6.25
CA MET A 23 1.30 6.59 -6.42
C MET A 23 0.99 7.76 -7.36
N PHE A 24 0.11 7.55 -8.32
CA PHE A 24 -0.12 8.53 -9.40
C PHE A 24 -1.54 9.08 -9.46
N VAL A 25 -2.44 8.58 -8.62
CA VAL A 25 -3.84 9.01 -8.68
C VAL A 25 -3.98 10.45 -8.18
N PRO A 26 -4.70 11.32 -8.92
CA PRO A 26 -5.00 12.66 -8.43
C PRO A 26 -6.09 12.60 -7.36
N LYS A 27 -6.21 13.66 -6.59
CA LYS A 27 -7.23 13.73 -5.54
C LYS A 27 -8.63 13.54 -6.15
N ASN A 28 -9.37 12.58 -5.61
CA ASN A 28 -10.69 12.21 -6.14
C ASN A 28 -11.50 11.55 -5.03
N PRO A 29 -12.84 11.39 -5.22
CA PRO A 29 -13.70 10.85 -4.16
C PRO A 29 -13.74 9.32 -4.05
N VAL A 30 -12.96 8.57 -4.86
CA VAL A 30 -13.13 7.12 -4.94
C VAL A 30 -11.85 6.34 -4.58
N VAL A 31 -10.70 6.71 -5.16
CA VAL A 31 -9.47 5.90 -5.11
C VAL A 31 -8.40 6.61 -4.30
N GLY A 32 -7.65 5.83 -3.51
CA GLY A 32 -6.49 6.31 -2.76
C GLY A 32 -6.73 6.35 -1.26
N VAL A 33 -5.75 6.82 -0.52
CA VAL A 33 -5.86 7.00 0.93
C VAL A 33 -6.76 8.21 1.21
N ARG A 34 -7.92 7.95 1.79
CA ARG A 34 -8.97 8.95 1.96
C ARG A 34 -9.28 9.21 3.42
N ILE A 35 -8.30 9.72 4.15
CA ILE A 35 -8.49 10.19 5.52
C ILE A 35 -8.43 11.72 5.52
N SER A 36 -8.97 12.34 6.55
CA SER A 36 -9.02 13.80 6.61
C SER A 36 -7.65 14.44 6.47
N TRP A 37 -6.60 13.81 6.97
CA TRP A 37 -5.24 14.34 6.86
C TRP A 37 -4.71 14.30 5.43
N SER A 38 -4.99 13.24 4.68
CA SER A 38 -4.55 13.14 3.29
C SER A 38 -5.39 13.99 2.34
N GLU A 39 -6.64 14.26 2.70
CA GLU A 39 -7.56 15.05 1.89
C GLU A 39 -7.47 16.55 2.13
N TYR A 40 -6.60 17.00 3.05
CA TYR A 40 -6.50 18.40 3.43
C TYR A 40 -6.21 19.31 2.23
N ASN A 41 -5.23 18.96 1.40
CA ASN A 41 -4.98 19.65 0.13
C ASN A 41 -4.30 18.69 -0.85
N ASP A 42 -4.00 19.19 -2.06
CA ASP A 42 -3.38 18.36 -3.10
C ASP A 42 -1.99 17.85 -2.69
N THR A 43 -1.23 18.67 -1.94
CA THR A 43 0.10 18.26 -1.48
C THR A 43 0.02 17.12 -0.47
N THR A 44 -0.87 17.21 0.52
CA THR A 44 -1.05 16.13 1.50
C THR A 44 -1.56 14.86 0.80
N TRP A 45 -2.47 14.99 -0.15
CA TRP A 45 -2.96 13.87 -0.93
C TRP A 45 -1.83 13.18 -1.70
N LYS A 46 -1.08 13.95 -2.49
CA LYS A 46 0.01 13.39 -3.32
C LYS A 46 1.06 12.71 -2.47
N LYS A 47 1.53 13.35 -1.41
CA LYS A 47 2.57 12.78 -0.55
C LYS A 47 2.09 11.52 0.16
N SER A 48 0.89 11.56 0.73
CA SER A 48 0.34 10.41 1.47
C SER A 48 0.10 9.23 0.54
N ASN A 49 -0.51 9.46 -0.61
CA ASN A 49 -0.82 8.38 -1.54
C ASN A 49 0.42 7.83 -2.22
N ARG A 50 1.39 8.68 -2.57
CA ARG A 50 2.65 8.21 -3.14
C ARG A 50 3.41 7.34 -2.14
N PHE A 51 3.50 7.78 -0.89
CA PHE A 51 4.19 7.02 0.15
C PHE A 51 3.53 5.67 0.39
N THR A 52 2.20 5.66 0.53
CA THR A 52 1.43 4.44 0.74
C THR A 52 1.58 3.49 -0.45
N GLY A 53 1.49 4.03 -1.67
CA GLY A 53 1.64 3.24 -2.88
C GLY A 53 3.00 2.56 -2.97
N ILE A 54 4.07 3.28 -2.64
CA ILE A 54 5.42 2.72 -2.63
C ILE A 54 5.51 1.57 -1.63
N LEU A 55 4.96 1.74 -0.43
CA LEU A 55 4.98 0.68 0.59
C LEU A 55 4.18 -0.54 0.13
N ILE A 56 3.03 -0.34 -0.49
CA ILE A 56 2.21 -1.45 -1.00
C ILE A 56 2.95 -2.20 -2.10
N VAL A 57 3.57 -1.49 -3.04
CA VAL A 57 4.34 -2.12 -4.12
C VAL A 57 5.51 -2.92 -3.56
N LEU A 58 6.26 -2.33 -2.62
CA LEU A 58 7.40 -3.03 -2.01
C LEU A 58 6.94 -4.28 -1.25
N GLY A 59 5.84 -4.17 -0.49
CA GLY A 59 5.30 -5.33 0.23
C GLY A 59 4.87 -6.44 -0.71
N GLY A 60 4.20 -6.10 -1.80
CA GLY A 60 3.78 -7.07 -2.80
C GLY A 60 4.96 -7.75 -3.49
N LEU A 61 5.99 -6.97 -3.86
CA LEU A 61 7.19 -7.52 -4.50
C LEU A 61 7.96 -8.44 -3.56
N ILE A 62 8.15 -8.04 -2.31
CA ILE A 62 8.82 -8.87 -1.32
C ILE A 62 8.05 -10.16 -1.10
N SER A 63 6.73 -10.07 -0.97
CA SER A 63 5.88 -11.26 -0.79
C SER A 63 6.00 -12.21 -1.97
N LEU A 64 6.03 -11.68 -3.18
CA LEU A 64 6.17 -12.48 -4.40
C LEU A 64 7.52 -13.19 -4.44
N ILE A 65 8.60 -12.50 -4.07
CA ILE A 65 9.94 -13.09 -4.02
C ILE A 65 9.98 -14.24 -3.02
N PHE A 66 9.45 -14.06 -1.83
CA PHE A 66 9.42 -15.12 -0.82
C PHE A 66 8.51 -16.27 -1.22
N TRP A 67 7.44 -15.99 -1.99
CA TRP A 67 6.58 -17.03 -2.50
C TRP A 67 7.33 -17.99 -3.43
N PHE A 68 8.21 -17.44 -4.28
CA PHE A 68 9.03 -18.25 -5.17
C PHE A 68 10.18 -18.93 -4.44
N MET A 69 10.77 -18.30 -3.43
CA MET A 69 11.98 -18.79 -2.77
C MET A 69 11.68 -19.75 -1.62
N LEU A 70 10.59 -19.56 -0.91
CA LEU A 70 10.28 -20.37 0.28
C LEU A 70 8.96 -21.11 0.10
N SER A 71 7.86 -20.51 0.53
CA SER A 71 6.56 -21.17 0.45
C SER A 71 5.44 -20.13 0.45
N SER A 72 4.25 -20.59 0.05
CA SER A 72 3.06 -19.72 0.06
C SER A 72 2.68 -19.32 1.49
N ASN A 73 2.87 -20.20 2.49
CA ASN A 73 2.57 -19.87 3.88
C ASN A 73 3.41 -18.71 4.39
N VAL A 74 4.72 -18.73 4.11
CA VAL A 74 5.62 -17.66 4.53
C VAL A 74 5.29 -16.37 3.80
N ALA A 75 5.04 -16.45 2.50
CA ALA A 75 4.67 -15.29 1.70
C ALA A 75 3.37 -14.65 2.18
N GLU A 76 2.37 -15.47 2.54
CA GLU A 76 1.11 -14.96 3.07
C GLU A 76 1.33 -14.16 4.35
N LYS A 77 2.13 -14.69 5.28
CA LYS A 77 2.40 -14.01 6.53
C LYS A 77 3.14 -12.70 6.32
N ILE A 78 4.11 -12.69 5.42
CA ILE A 78 4.87 -11.48 5.07
C ILE A 78 3.94 -10.45 4.44
N PHE A 79 3.06 -10.87 3.53
CA PHE A 79 2.11 -10.00 2.86
C PHE A 79 1.16 -9.34 3.84
N LEU A 80 0.54 -10.12 4.72
CA LEU A 80 -0.39 -9.61 5.73
C LEU A 80 0.31 -8.67 6.71
N GLY A 81 1.51 -9.03 7.15
CA GLY A 81 2.30 -8.17 8.02
C GLY A 81 2.68 -6.86 7.36
N SER A 82 3.07 -6.89 6.10
CA SER A 82 3.43 -5.69 5.36
C SER A 82 2.24 -4.76 5.13
N LEU A 83 1.05 -5.33 4.86
CA LEU A 83 -0.17 -4.53 4.74
C LEU A 83 -0.52 -3.83 6.05
N GLY A 84 -0.44 -4.55 7.16
CA GLY A 84 -0.70 -3.98 8.48
C GLY A 84 0.28 -2.86 8.81
N ALA A 85 1.58 -3.10 8.57
CA ALA A 85 2.61 -2.10 8.78
C ALA A 85 2.39 -0.88 7.87
N THR A 86 2.02 -1.11 6.62
CA THR A 86 1.73 -0.04 5.67
C THR A 86 0.60 0.85 6.17
N LEU A 87 -0.47 0.25 6.69
CA LEU A 87 -1.60 1.02 7.22
C LEU A 87 -1.15 1.94 8.36
N ILE A 88 -0.42 1.39 9.32
CA ILE A 88 0.03 2.15 10.48
C ILE A 88 1.00 3.26 10.08
N ILE A 89 2.01 2.93 9.29
CA ILE A 89 3.03 3.89 8.86
C ILE A 89 2.41 4.98 7.99
N SER A 90 1.47 4.62 7.12
CA SER A 90 0.80 5.58 6.24
C SER A 90 -0.04 6.58 7.03
N LEU A 91 -0.73 6.13 8.07
CA LEU A 91 -1.49 7.02 8.94
C LEU A 91 -0.58 8.02 9.64
N ILE A 92 0.54 7.55 10.17
CA ILE A 92 1.52 8.41 10.84
C ILE A 92 2.10 9.42 9.85
N TYR A 93 2.48 8.97 8.68
CA TYR A 93 3.06 9.84 7.65
C TYR A 93 2.05 10.90 7.19
N ALA A 94 0.81 10.52 6.97
CA ALA A 94 -0.25 11.45 6.58
C ALA A 94 -0.43 12.54 7.63
N ARG A 95 -0.37 12.18 8.91
CA ARG A 95 -0.47 13.15 10.00
C ARG A 95 0.70 14.12 10.00
N ILE A 96 1.91 13.62 9.77
CA ILE A 96 3.11 14.46 9.72
C ILE A 96 3.01 15.47 8.57
N VAL A 97 2.62 15.01 7.39
CA VAL A 97 2.46 15.88 6.22
C VAL A 97 1.37 16.91 6.46
N TYR A 98 0.24 16.48 7.04
CA TYR A 98 -0.86 17.38 7.37
C TYR A 98 -0.41 18.49 8.31
N ASN A 99 0.34 18.13 9.35
CA ASN A 99 0.84 19.12 10.32
C ASN A 99 1.78 20.14 9.68
N LYS A 100 2.61 19.70 8.72
CA LYS A 100 3.50 20.59 7.99
C LYS A 100 2.73 21.55 7.09
N GLU A 101 1.72 21.05 6.39
CA GLU A 101 0.92 21.86 5.48
C GLU A 101 0.01 22.85 6.25
N LYS A 102 -0.46 22.44 7.41
CA LYS A 102 -1.33 23.26 8.24
C LYS A 102 -0.60 24.50 8.78
N LYS A 103 0.70 24.41 8.99
CA LYS A 103 1.53 25.53 9.43
C LYS A 103 1.78 26.49 8.28
#